data_d0168bef2009e6eee0666e0315ca7efe
#
_entry.id   d0168bef2009e6eee0666e0315ca7efe
#
_cell.length_a   1.000
_cell.length_b   1.000
_cell.length_c   1.000
_cell.angle_alpha   90.00
_cell.angle_beta   90.00
_cell.angle_gamma   90.00
#
_symmetry.space_group_name_H-M   'P 1'
#
loop_
_entity.id
_entity.type
_entity.pdbx_description
1 polymer ?
#
loop_
_entity_poly.entity_id
_entity_poly.type
_entity_poly.pdbx_seq_one_letter_code
_entity_poly.pdbx_strand_id
1 'polypeptide(L)'
;MPLRRLWTAAVTTLLAVVGLLLGPVHPAGASTGGTTLAAPDFKAPYPCGQKWTYSHHSGEVRRALDFVRADGGTTNGTPVLASATGTAYRHYEANGAGNYLSVEHGGGWRTYYFHLSAFSVADGAQVEQGQQIGTTGSTGNSTGPHIHYEQLYNGVGQDIRINGAALAYPGSYNQYFLTSDNGCGGAGTPFMTWGSGVRVRSDAHLSSPVVTTLAGPTSVRVLCQKQGDTVNAEGYTNNWWSKLRDQNGFISNIYIDNPAAQLPGVPLC
;
A
#
# COMPACT_ATOMS: atom_id res chain seq x y z
N MET A 1 -82.46 -44.80 26.49
CA MET A 1 -82.34 -45.64 27.67
C MET A 1 -81.07 -46.39 27.60
N PRO A 2 -80.29 -46.58 28.67
CA PRO A 2 -80.28 -45.86 29.94
C PRO A 2 -78.94 -45.11 30.29
N LEU A 3 -79.09 -44.29 31.30
CA LEU A 3 -78.08 -43.63 32.13
C LEU A 3 -77.00 -44.59 32.70
N ARG A 4 -75.73 -44.10 32.88
CA ARG A 4 -74.91 -44.43 34.07
C ARG A 4 -73.90 -43.34 34.35
N ARG A 5 -74.19 -42.59 35.37
CA ARG A 5 -73.55 -42.16 36.60
C ARG A 5 -72.03 -41.86 36.56
N LEU A 6 -71.81 -40.63 36.95
CA LEU A 6 -70.60 -39.94 37.41
C LEU A 6 -69.92 -40.62 38.61
N TRP A 7 -68.61 -40.64 38.56
CA TRP A 7 -67.80 -40.75 39.80
C TRP A 7 -66.72 -39.65 39.69
N THR A 8 -66.80 -38.73 40.60
CA THR A 8 -65.81 -37.68 40.82
C THR A 8 -64.70 -38.21 41.69
N ALA A 9 -63.47 -38.19 41.24
CA ALA A 9 -62.30 -38.39 42.06
C ALA A 9 -61.52 -37.05 42.14
N ALA A 10 -61.52 -36.51 43.33
CA ALA A 10 -60.74 -35.33 43.63
C ALA A 10 -59.25 -35.74 43.79
N VAL A 11 -58.41 -35.22 42.92
CA VAL A 11 -56.95 -35.28 43.06
C VAL A 11 -56.45 -33.96 43.53
N THR A 12 -56.02 -33.91 44.79
CA THR A 12 -55.29 -32.77 45.39
C THR A 12 -53.90 -32.70 44.80
N THR A 13 -53.65 -31.72 43.94
CA THR A 13 -52.32 -31.43 43.42
C THR A 13 -51.62 -30.44 44.37
N LEU A 14 -50.54 -30.88 44.95
CA LEU A 14 -49.61 -30.06 45.75
C LEU A 14 -48.81 -29.18 44.75
N LEU A 15 -48.99 -27.87 44.80
CA LEU A 15 -48.21 -26.91 44.06
C LEU A 15 -46.85 -26.68 44.81
N ALA A 16 -45.78 -27.27 44.31
CA ALA A 16 -44.43 -26.90 44.68
C ALA A 16 -44.06 -25.61 43.93
N VAL A 17 -44.00 -24.49 44.64
CA VAL A 17 -43.48 -23.23 44.11
C VAL A 17 -41.97 -23.33 44.07
N VAL A 18 -41.38 -23.60 42.87
CA VAL A 18 -39.97 -23.48 42.62
C VAL A 18 -39.70 -21.98 42.30
N GLY A 19 -39.20 -21.26 43.27
CA GLY A 19 -38.76 -19.90 43.11
C GLY A 19 -37.54 -19.84 42.19
N LEU A 20 -37.77 -19.44 40.91
CA LEU A 20 -36.69 -19.15 39.99
C LEU A 20 -36.12 -17.76 40.32
N LEU A 21 -34.93 -17.74 40.97
CA LEU A 21 -34.16 -16.53 41.15
C LEU A 21 -33.59 -16.10 39.78
N LEU A 22 -34.33 -15.22 39.10
CA LEU A 22 -33.81 -14.47 37.96
C LEU A 22 -32.81 -13.42 38.46
N GLY A 23 -31.52 -13.78 38.47
CA GLY A 23 -30.46 -12.81 38.63
C GLY A 23 -30.43 -11.84 37.44
N PRO A 24 -30.01 -10.58 37.63
CA PRO A 24 -29.94 -9.62 36.52
C PRO A 24 -28.96 -10.14 35.46
N VAL A 25 -29.47 -10.47 34.28
CA VAL A 25 -28.66 -10.69 33.08
C VAL A 25 -28.05 -9.35 32.69
N HIS A 26 -26.79 -9.14 33.03
CA HIS A 26 -26.02 -8.05 32.46
C HIS A 26 -25.84 -8.39 30.97
N PRO A 27 -26.21 -7.49 30.04
CA PRO A 27 -25.86 -7.69 28.65
C PRO A 27 -24.32 -7.71 28.59
N ALA A 28 -23.74 -8.81 28.12
CA ALA A 28 -22.34 -8.85 27.77
C ALA A 28 -22.12 -7.73 26.73
N GLY A 29 -21.48 -6.66 27.16
CA GLY A 29 -21.08 -5.60 26.27
C GLY A 29 -20.27 -6.22 25.14
N ALA A 30 -20.82 -6.22 23.93
CA ALA A 30 -20.06 -6.54 22.73
C ALA A 30 -18.94 -5.49 22.68
N SER A 31 -17.75 -5.90 23.11
CA SER A 31 -16.53 -5.15 22.81
C SER A 31 -16.45 -5.09 21.29
N THR A 32 -16.82 -3.97 20.69
CA THR A 32 -16.47 -3.66 19.33
C THR A 32 -14.96 -3.46 19.31
N GLY A 33 -14.24 -4.57 19.28
CA GLY A 33 -12.82 -4.57 18.94
C GLY A 33 -12.70 -4.01 17.54
N GLY A 34 -12.54 -2.70 17.42
CA GLY A 34 -12.13 -2.08 16.19
C GLY A 34 -10.81 -2.75 15.80
N THR A 35 -10.83 -3.56 14.74
CA THR A 35 -9.60 -4.05 14.12
C THR A 35 -8.87 -2.79 13.66
N THR A 36 -7.84 -2.38 14.39
CA THR A 36 -6.88 -1.39 13.89
C THR A 36 -6.27 -2.01 12.66
N LEU A 37 -6.63 -1.47 11.48
CA LEU A 37 -5.97 -1.88 10.24
C LEU A 37 -4.48 -1.59 10.40
N ALA A 38 -3.66 -2.59 10.10
CA ALA A 38 -2.21 -2.43 10.12
C ALA A 38 -1.80 -1.24 9.23
N ALA A 39 -0.74 -0.55 9.62
CA ALA A 39 -0.18 0.51 8.78
C ALA A 39 0.14 -0.02 7.38
N PRO A 40 -0.13 0.75 6.32
CA PRO A 40 0.38 0.42 5.00
C PRO A 40 1.91 0.25 5.01
N ASP A 41 2.43 -0.59 4.11
CA ASP A 41 3.88 -0.65 3.89
C ASP A 41 4.31 0.60 3.11
N PHE A 42 4.54 1.68 3.84
CA PHE A 42 4.93 2.96 3.26
C PHE A 42 6.32 2.90 2.64
N LYS A 43 6.45 3.46 1.44
CA LYS A 43 7.69 3.65 0.71
C LYS A 43 8.17 5.10 0.80
N ALA A 44 9.47 5.33 0.54
CA ALA A 44 10.01 6.69 0.48
C ALA A 44 9.28 7.54 -0.57
N PRO A 45 9.03 8.85 -0.33
CA PRO A 45 8.21 9.69 -1.23
C PRO A 45 8.94 10.17 -2.50
N TYR A 46 9.97 9.47 -2.95
CA TYR A 46 10.80 9.85 -4.10
C TYR A 46 11.24 8.62 -4.90
N PRO A 47 11.68 8.81 -6.17
CA PRO A 47 11.94 7.72 -7.11
C PRO A 47 12.97 6.70 -6.66
N CYS A 48 12.75 5.47 -7.11
CA CYS A 48 13.64 4.34 -6.96
C CYS A 48 15.09 4.66 -7.30
N GLY A 49 16.02 4.10 -6.52
CA GLY A 49 17.47 4.24 -6.68
C GLY A 49 18.03 5.58 -6.22
N GLN A 50 17.20 6.58 -6.01
CA GLN A 50 17.67 7.87 -5.50
C GLN A 50 18.02 7.77 -4.01
N LYS A 51 19.18 8.30 -3.64
CA LYS A 51 19.64 8.40 -2.26
C LYS A 51 19.37 9.80 -1.74
N TRP A 52 18.63 9.92 -0.64
CA TRP A 52 18.27 11.16 0.02
C TRP A 52 18.74 11.16 1.47
N THR A 53 19.03 12.34 2.01
CA THR A 53 19.22 12.58 3.44
C THR A 53 18.00 13.28 3.99
N TYR A 54 17.81 13.20 5.30
CA TYR A 54 16.65 13.82 5.94
C TYR A 54 16.99 14.42 7.29
N SER A 55 16.16 15.37 7.72
CA SER A 55 16.25 16.03 9.02
C SER A 55 14.87 16.28 9.59
N HIS A 56 14.83 16.55 10.89
CA HIS A 56 13.65 17.03 11.61
C HIS A 56 13.98 18.37 12.27
N HIS A 57 13.08 19.34 12.17
CA HIS A 57 13.24 20.59 12.90
C HIS A 57 12.26 20.66 14.08
N SER A 58 12.80 21.10 15.23
CA SER A 58 12.15 21.03 16.55
C SER A 58 10.93 21.95 16.75
N GLY A 59 10.61 22.80 15.76
CA GLY A 59 9.45 23.69 15.78
C GLY A 59 8.15 23.09 15.28
N GLU A 60 8.15 21.84 14.84
CA GLU A 60 6.99 21.20 14.25
C GLU A 60 6.03 20.66 15.30
N VAL A 61 4.75 20.89 15.04
CA VAL A 61 3.66 20.42 15.92
C VAL A 61 3.43 18.90 15.72
N ARG A 62 3.78 18.38 14.55
CA ARG A 62 3.64 16.96 14.17
C ARG A 62 5.00 16.33 13.89
N ARG A 63 5.10 15.02 14.03
CA ARG A 63 6.31 14.29 13.65
C ARG A 63 6.41 14.27 12.14
N ALA A 64 7.45 14.90 11.61
CA ALA A 64 7.72 15.06 10.19
C ALA A 64 9.19 14.88 9.89
N LEU A 65 9.52 14.55 8.66
CA LEU A 65 10.89 14.55 8.15
C LEU A 65 10.94 15.32 6.84
N ASP A 66 11.94 16.21 6.74
CA ASP A 66 12.31 16.91 5.53
C ASP A 66 13.34 16.10 4.76
N PHE A 67 13.07 15.84 3.51
CA PHE A 67 13.94 15.04 2.64
C PHE A 67 14.58 15.93 1.57
N VAL A 68 15.91 15.83 1.41
CA VAL A 68 16.67 16.46 0.34
C VAL A 68 17.57 15.43 -0.34
N ARG A 69 17.81 15.60 -1.64
CA ARG A 69 18.58 14.67 -2.44
C ARG A 69 20.07 14.69 -2.07
N ALA A 70 20.69 13.51 -2.00
CA ALA A 70 22.08 13.33 -1.53
C ALA A 70 22.95 12.45 -2.44
N ASP A 71 22.50 12.21 -3.69
CA ASP A 71 23.21 11.41 -4.70
C ASP A 71 23.87 12.29 -5.80
N GLY A 72 23.96 13.60 -5.57
CA GLY A 72 24.49 14.58 -6.52
C GLY A 72 23.47 15.14 -7.49
N GLY A 73 22.22 14.64 -7.50
CA GLY A 73 21.14 15.22 -8.28
C GLY A 73 20.49 16.42 -7.58
N THR A 74 19.66 17.18 -8.31
CA THR A 74 18.92 18.32 -7.77
C THR A 74 17.68 17.85 -7.01
N THR A 75 17.38 18.46 -5.87
CA THR A 75 16.14 18.23 -5.13
C THR A 75 14.95 18.86 -5.84
N ASN A 76 15.11 20.12 -6.27
CA ASN A 76 14.05 20.86 -6.98
C ASN A 76 13.66 20.17 -8.28
N GLY A 77 12.36 20.04 -8.52
CA GLY A 77 11.85 19.42 -9.74
C GLY A 77 11.86 17.89 -9.72
N THR A 78 12.34 17.25 -8.66
CA THR A 78 12.27 15.77 -8.53
C THR A 78 10.82 15.32 -8.37
N PRO A 79 10.40 14.24 -9.04
CA PRO A 79 9.09 13.63 -8.82
C PRO A 79 8.84 13.29 -7.36
N VAL A 80 7.65 13.61 -6.86
CA VAL A 80 7.13 13.14 -5.58
C VAL A 80 6.19 11.98 -5.84
N LEU A 81 6.44 10.85 -5.18
CA LEU A 81 5.70 9.62 -5.38
C LEU A 81 4.78 9.32 -4.18
N ALA A 82 3.62 8.74 -4.45
CA ALA A 82 2.73 8.22 -3.41
C ALA A 82 3.45 7.13 -2.61
N SER A 83 3.54 7.29 -1.29
CA SER A 83 4.18 6.32 -0.40
C SER A 83 3.39 5.04 -0.22
N ALA A 84 2.08 5.08 -0.46
CA ALA A 84 1.17 3.94 -0.50
C ALA A 84 -0.03 4.27 -1.38
N THR A 85 -0.77 3.26 -1.81
CA THR A 85 -2.03 3.41 -2.56
C THR A 85 -3.07 4.15 -1.73
N GLY A 86 -3.88 5.02 -2.36
CA GLY A 86 -4.91 5.79 -1.68
C GLY A 86 -5.61 6.80 -2.57
N THR A 87 -6.30 7.76 -1.95
CA THR A 87 -6.97 8.88 -2.62
C THR A 87 -6.22 10.17 -2.33
N ALA A 88 -5.76 10.87 -3.37
CA ALA A 88 -4.98 12.10 -3.25
C ALA A 88 -5.88 13.34 -3.29
N TYR A 89 -5.68 14.25 -2.34
CA TYR A 89 -6.38 15.54 -2.28
C TYR A 89 -5.38 16.69 -2.34
N ARG A 90 -5.71 17.72 -3.16
CA ARG A 90 -4.89 18.92 -3.34
C ARG A 90 -5.26 19.99 -2.33
N HIS A 91 -4.25 20.66 -1.81
CA HIS A 91 -4.41 21.75 -0.86
C HIS A 91 -3.44 22.88 -1.17
N TYR A 92 -3.74 24.08 -0.65
CA TYR A 92 -2.86 25.24 -0.73
C TYR A 92 -2.92 26.08 0.54
N GLU A 93 -1.74 26.41 1.09
CA GLU A 93 -1.59 27.28 2.26
C GLU A 93 -0.39 28.19 2.07
N ALA A 94 -0.65 29.45 1.73
CA ALA A 94 0.39 30.41 1.30
C ALA A 94 1.51 30.64 2.33
N ASN A 95 1.16 30.70 3.64
CA ASN A 95 2.08 31.01 4.74
C ASN A 95 2.47 29.75 5.57
N GLY A 96 2.21 28.58 5.04
CA GLY A 96 2.47 27.29 5.67
C GLY A 96 2.99 26.28 4.66
N ALA A 97 2.25 25.19 4.44
CA ALA A 97 2.63 24.06 3.61
C ALA A 97 2.80 24.35 2.10
N GLY A 98 2.42 25.56 1.63
CA GLY A 98 2.43 25.88 0.20
C GLY A 98 1.41 25.04 -0.58
N ASN A 99 1.79 24.59 -1.77
CA ASN A 99 1.06 23.53 -2.45
C ASN A 99 1.38 22.21 -1.77
N TYR A 100 0.36 21.49 -1.34
CA TYR A 100 0.57 20.18 -0.70
C TYR A 100 -0.52 19.17 -1.06
N LEU A 101 -0.18 17.90 -0.93
CA LEU A 101 -1.09 16.78 -1.07
C LEU A 101 -1.28 16.08 0.26
N SER A 102 -2.52 15.64 0.52
CA SER A 102 -2.79 14.54 1.43
C SER A 102 -3.19 13.32 0.62
N VAL A 103 -2.73 12.13 1.04
CA VAL A 103 -3.17 10.85 0.48
C VAL A 103 -3.80 10.04 1.61
N GLU A 104 -5.09 9.73 1.43
CA GLU A 104 -5.89 8.89 2.35
C GLU A 104 -5.71 7.42 1.97
N HIS A 105 -5.18 6.62 2.88
CA HIS A 105 -4.87 5.20 2.63
C HIS A 105 -5.93 4.22 3.15
N GLY A 106 -7.02 4.75 3.72
CA GLY A 106 -8.01 3.95 4.43
C GLY A 106 -7.57 3.61 5.86
N GLY A 107 -8.48 3.04 6.64
CA GLY A 107 -8.21 2.62 8.02
C GLY A 107 -7.73 3.71 8.97
N GLY A 108 -7.92 4.99 8.64
CA GLY A 108 -7.46 6.13 9.42
C GLY A 108 -6.03 6.60 9.07
N TRP A 109 -5.35 5.95 8.14
CA TRP A 109 -4.01 6.34 7.72
C TRP A 109 -4.03 7.41 6.64
N ARG A 110 -3.11 8.39 6.77
CA ARG A 110 -2.90 9.50 5.84
C ARG A 110 -1.44 9.87 5.76
N THR A 111 -0.98 10.30 4.56
CA THR A 111 0.33 10.92 4.38
C THR A 111 0.19 12.33 3.84
N TYR A 112 1.14 13.20 4.18
CA TYR A 112 1.24 14.54 3.65
C TYR A 112 2.56 14.75 2.92
N TYR A 113 2.52 15.61 1.85
CA TYR A 113 3.66 15.97 1.00
C TYR A 113 3.57 17.47 0.74
N PHE A 114 4.43 18.27 1.40
CA PHE A 114 4.35 19.72 1.36
C PHE A 114 5.35 20.34 0.36
N HIS A 115 5.21 21.65 0.17
CA HIS A 115 6.09 22.53 -0.59
C HIS A 115 6.22 22.20 -2.08
N LEU A 116 5.21 21.53 -2.67
CA LEU A 116 5.22 21.09 -4.05
C LEU A 116 5.29 22.29 -5.03
N SER A 117 6.09 22.16 -6.10
CA SER A 117 6.07 23.09 -7.23
C SER A 117 4.86 22.86 -8.14
N ALA A 118 4.41 21.62 -8.28
CA ALA A 118 3.27 21.23 -9.11
C ALA A 118 2.59 19.98 -8.61
N PHE A 119 1.28 19.85 -8.90
CA PHE A 119 0.50 18.63 -8.75
C PHE A 119 0.52 17.82 -10.05
N SER A 120 0.70 16.50 -9.97
CA SER A 120 0.69 15.58 -11.11
C SER A 120 -0.59 14.77 -11.22
N VAL A 121 -1.51 14.87 -10.25
CA VAL A 121 -2.78 14.16 -10.21
C VAL A 121 -3.93 15.11 -9.95
N ALA A 122 -5.15 14.79 -10.34
CA ALA A 122 -6.35 15.57 -10.06
C ALA A 122 -6.70 15.51 -8.56
N ASP A 123 -7.50 16.47 -8.09
CA ASP A 123 -8.09 16.41 -6.75
C ASP A 123 -9.06 15.22 -6.65
N GLY A 124 -8.99 14.45 -5.56
CA GLY A 124 -9.77 13.23 -5.36
C GLY A 124 -9.33 12.02 -6.20
N ALA A 125 -8.18 12.10 -6.90
CA ALA A 125 -7.70 10.99 -7.73
C ALA A 125 -7.28 9.78 -6.89
N GLN A 126 -7.64 8.58 -7.37
CA GLN A 126 -7.04 7.34 -6.88
C GLN A 126 -5.60 7.25 -7.37
N VAL A 127 -4.68 6.95 -6.47
CA VAL A 127 -3.26 6.82 -6.77
C VAL A 127 -2.73 5.49 -6.27
N GLU A 128 -1.81 4.91 -7.02
CA GLU A 128 -1.10 3.70 -6.62
C GLU A 128 0.22 4.05 -5.92
N GLN A 129 0.71 3.16 -5.05
CA GLN A 129 2.05 3.30 -4.48
C GLN A 129 3.08 3.42 -5.61
N GLY A 130 4.00 4.40 -5.52
CA GLY A 130 5.00 4.66 -6.55
C GLY A 130 4.51 5.50 -7.73
N GLN A 131 3.23 5.83 -7.81
CA GLN A 131 2.72 6.78 -8.80
C GLN A 131 3.20 8.19 -8.48
N GLN A 132 3.65 8.93 -9.51
CA GLN A 132 3.96 10.35 -9.34
C GLN A 132 2.70 11.14 -9.03
N ILE A 133 2.71 11.87 -7.91
CA ILE A 133 1.59 12.68 -7.44
C ILE A 133 1.88 14.19 -7.51
N GLY A 134 3.16 14.55 -7.55
CA GLY A 134 3.60 15.94 -7.62
C GLY A 134 5.06 16.06 -7.98
N THR A 135 5.58 17.28 -7.82
CA THR A 135 6.97 17.62 -8.09
C THR A 135 7.51 18.44 -6.92
N THR A 136 8.70 18.10 -6.45
CA THR A 136 9.37 18.80 -5.35
C THR A 136 9.59 20.27 -5.68
N GLY A 137 9.33 21.14 -4.72
CA GLY A 137 9.48 22.58 -4.83
C GLY A 137 9.86 23.21 -3.51
N SER A 138 9.53 24.51 -3.38
CA SER A 138 9.77 25.32 -2.20
C SER A 138 8.63 26.34 -2.02
N THR A 139 7.38 25.93 -2.27
CA THR A 139 6.22 26.83 -2.13
C THR A 139 5.80 26.95 -0.66
N GLY A 140 5.12 28.05 -0.30
CA GLY A 140 4.73 28.34 1.07
C GLY A 140 5.90 28.80 1.95
N ASN A 141 5.87 28.46 3.23
CA ASN A 141 6.92 28.78 4.20
C ASN A 141 8.06 27.77 4.13
N SER A 142 8.96 27.95 3.18
CA SER A 142 10.06 27.01 2.90
C SER A 142 11.36 27.77 2.63
N THR A 143 12.46 27.31 3.19
CA THR A 143 13.80 27.91 3.03
C THR A 143 14.56 27.40 1.81
N GLY A 144 14.07 26.37 1.16
CA GLY A 144 14.67 25.76 -0.02
C GLY A 144 13.95 24.46 -0.44
N PRO A 145 14.24 23.94 -1.63
CA PRO A 145 13.56 22.77 -2.15
C PRO A 145 13.77 21.54 -1.27
N HIS A 146 12.68 20.93 -0.79
CA HIS A 146 12.65 19.69 -0.02
C HIS A 146 11.27 19.03 -0.10
N ILE A 147 11.14 17.79 0.34
CA ILE A 147 9.86 17.14 0.60
C ILE A 147 9.67 17.10 2.11
N HIS A 148 8.75 17.92 2.63
CA HIS A 148 8.25 17.73 3.98
C HIS A 148 7.23 16.62 3.98
N TYR A 149 7.45 15.58 4.77
CA TYR A 149 6.67 14.34 4.75
C TYR A 149 6.18 13.95 6.13
N GLU A 150 4.89 13.61 6.21
CA GLU A 150 4.25 13.16 7.45
C GLU A 150 3.47 11.87 7.24
N GLN A 151 3.38 11.07 8.29
CA GLN A 151 2.46 9.92 8.42
C GLN A 151 1.54 10.16 9.60
N LEU A 152 0.22 10.07 9.39
CA LEU A 152 -0.78 10.25 10.41
C LEU A 152 -1.67 9.02 10.54
N TYR A 153 -2.08 8.74 11.77
CA TYR A 153 -3.13 7.77 12.08
C TYR A 153 -4.23 8.48 12.88
N ASN A 154 -5.46 8.47 12.37
CA ASN A 154 -6.62 9.18 12.94
C ASN A 154 -6.29 10.65 13.28
N GLY A 155 -5.56 11.34 12.40
CA GLY A 155 -5.18 12.74 12.54
C GLY A 155 -3.99 13.00 13.47
N VAL A 156 -3.43 11.98 14.11
CA VAL A 156 -2.27 12.08 15.01
C VAL A 156 -0.99 11.69 14.27
N GLY A 157 0.02 12.58 14.28
CA GLY A 157 1.34 12.32 13.69
C GLY A 157 2.01 11.09 14.27
N GLN A 158 2.52 10.23 13.42
CA GLN A 158 3.18 8.98 13.76
C GLN A 158 4.68 9.08 13.49
N ASP A 159 5.48 8.20 14.09
CA ASP A 159 6.86 8.01 13.66
C ASP A 159 6.88 7.56 12.19
N ILE A 160 7.68 8.26 11.39
CA ILE A 160 7.83 7.92 9.97
C ILE A 160 8.43 6.52 9.86
N ARG A 161 7.72 5.64 9.16
CA ARG A 161 8.18 4.29 8.83
C ARG A 161 8.28 4.13 7.33
N ILE A 162 9.39 3.60 6.87
CA ILE A 162 9.60 3.22 5.47
C ILE A 162 9.98 1.74 5.44
N ASN A 163 9.32 0.96 4.61
CA ASN A 163 9.49 -0.50 4.55
C ASN A 163 9.32 -1.16 5.94
N GLY A 164 8.37 -0.69 6.73
CA GLY A 164 8.12 -1.15 8.09
C GLY A 164 9.13 -0.68 9.15
N ALA A 165 10.30 -0.13 8.76
CA ALA A 165 11.32 0.35 9.67
C ALA A 165 11.09 1.82 10.07
N ALA A 166 11.15 2.14 11.36
CA ALA A 166 11.09 3.51 11.85
C ALA A 166 12.38 4.26 11.49
N LEU A 167 12.23 5.51 11.04
CA LEU A 167 13.36 6.39 10.76
C LEU A 167 13.77 7.15 12.02
N ALA A 168 15.06 7.51 12.11
CA ALA A 168 15.58 8.43 13.13
C ALA A 168 15.09 9.86 12.87
N TYR A 169 15.18 10.73 13.89
CA TYR A 169 14.81 12.15 13.80
C TYR A 169 16.05 13.02 14.04
N PRO A 170 16.98 13.10 13.07
CA PRO A 170 18.19 13.92 13.21
C PRO A 170 17.87 15.42 13.11
N GLY A 171 18.55 16.24 13.89
CA GLY A 171 18.42 17.71 13.88
C GLY A 171 19.12 18.40 12.70
N SER A 172 19.80 17.64 11.83
CA SER A 172 20.44 18.16 10.62
C SER A 172 20.57 17.11 9.53
N TYR A 173 20.69 17.56 8.28
CA TYR A 173 20.96 16.69 7.12
C TYR A 173 22.33 16.01 7.21
N ASN A 174 22.56 15.03 6.35
CA ASN A 174 23.78 14.25 6.19
C ASN A 174 24.19 13.38 7.40
N GLN A 175 23.30 13.19 8.37
CA GLN A 175 23.47 12.20 9.44
C GLN A 175 22.96 10.82 9.06
N TYR A 176 21.82 10.77 8.36
CA TYR A 176 21.19 9.57 7.88
C TYR A 176 20.83 9.67 6.40
N PHE A 177 20.87 8.54 5.74
CA PHE A 177 20.56 8.43 4.32
C PHE A 177 19.58 7.28 4.09
N LEU A 178 18.70 7.47 3.11
CA LEU A 178 17.76 6.47 2.67
C LEU A 178 17.79 6.38 1.14
N THR A 179 17.98 5.19 0.60
CA THR A 179 17.80 4.93 -0.83
C THR A 179 16.39 4.41 -1.05
N SER A 180 15.65 5.06 -1.94
CA SER A 180 14.28 4.67 -2.24
C SER A 180 14.22 3.38 -3.04
N ASP A 181 13.24 2.56 -2.71
CA ASP A 181 12.73 1.46 -3.54
C ASP A 181 11.32 1.76 -4.10
N ASN A 182 10.81 2.97 -3.84
CA ASN A 182 9.48 3.38 -4.30
C ASN A 182 9.46 3.63 -5.81
N GLY A 183 8.49 3.01 -6.50
CA GLY A 183 8.43 3.08 -7.94
C GLY A 183 9.59 2.33 -8.63
N CYS A 184 10.34 1.49 -7.89
CA CYS A 184 11.23 0.50 -8.49
C CYS A 184 10.40 -0.48 -9.30
N GLY A 185 10.04 -0.06 -10.51
CA GLY A 185 9.17 -0.79 -11.38
C GLY A 185 7.90 -0.04 -11.79
N GLY A 186 7.65 1.17 -11.23
CA GLY A 186 6.47 1.98 -11.58
C GLY A 186 5.14 1.28 -11.29
N ALA A 187 4.04 1.81 -11.81
CA ALA A 187 2.73 1.16 -11.81
C ALA A 187 2.72 -0.18 -12.58
N GLY A 188 3.77 -0.44 -13.33
CA GLY A 188 3.87 -1.56 -14.25
C GLY A 188 2.92 -1.42 -15.44
N THR A 189 3.34 -1.90 -16.61
CA THR A 189 2.48 -1.97 -17.78
C THR A 189 1.50 -3.13 -17.62
N PRO A 190 0.18 -2.90 -17.75
CA PRO A 190 -0.80 -3.97 -17.60
C PRO A 190 -0.76 -4.92 -18.80
N PHE A 191 -0.77 -6.21 -18.52
CA PHE A 191 -0.94 -7.28 -19.49
C PHE A 191 -1.88 -8.34 -18.94
N MET A 192 -2.47 -9.13 -19.82
CA MET A 192 -3.10 -10.40 -19.46
C MET A 192 -2.09 -11.53 -19.64
N THR A 193 -2.16 -12.52 -18.78
CA THR A 193 -1.52 -13.81 -19.03
C THR A 193 -2.52 -14.79 -19.65
N TRP A 194 -2.00 -15.82 -20.30
CA TRP A 194 -2.78 -16.97 -20.74
C TRP A 194 -2.19 -18.25 -20.12
N GLY A 195 -2.88 -19.35 -20.24
CA GLY A 195 -2.44 -20.63 -19.68
C GLY A 195 -2.80 -20.81 -18.19
N SER A 196 -2.58 -22.00 -17.70
CA SER A 196 -2.85 -22.43 -16.33
C SER A 196 -1.61 -23.02 -15.70
N GLY A 197 -1.46 -22.87 -14.39
CA GLY A 197 -0.31 -23.42 -13.67
C GLY A 197 1.01 -22.74 -14.01
N VAL A 198 0.96 -21.49 -14.48
CA VAL A 198 2.15 -20.74 -14.92
C VAL A 198 2.99 -20.34 -13.72
N ARG A 199 4.25 -20.76 -13.71
CA ARG A 199 5.17 -20.52 -12.59
C ARG A 199 5.80 -19.13 -12.68
N VAL A 200 5.69 -18.36 -11.60
CA VAL A 200 6.43 -17.13 -11.36
C VAL A 200 7.65 -17.47 -10.52
N ARG A 201 8.84 -17.10 -10.97
CA ARG A 201 10.12 -17.48 -10.36
C ARG A 201 10.84 -16.28 -9.74
N SER A 202 11.74 -16.53 -8.82
CA SER A 202 12.54 -15.46 -8.18
C SER A 202 13.47 -14.74 -9.14
N ASP A 203 13.88 -15.38 -10.23
CA ASP A 203 14.68 -14.81 -11.32
C ASP A 203 14.32 -15.42 -12.67
N ALA A 204 14.87 -14.86 -13.76
CA ALA A 204 14.64 -15.23 -15.14
C ALA A 204 15.36 -16.52 -15.57
N HIS A 205 15.36 -17.52 -14.69
CA HIS A 205 15.99 -18.85 -14.93
C HIS A 205 15.05 -19.98 -14.58
N LEU A 206 15.09 -21.06 -15.37
CA LEU A 206 14.26 -22.26 -15.14
C LEU A 206 14.61 -22.97 -13.85
N SER A 207 15.87 -22.83 -13.37
CA SER A 207 16.35 -23.36 -12.09
C SER A 207 15.99 -22.48 -10.89
N SER A 208 15.56 -21.23 -11.09
CA SER A 208 15.22 -20.33 -9.98
C SER A 208 13.99 -20.82 -9.21
N PRO A 209 13.98 -20.63 -7.87
CA PRO A 209 12.84 -20.98 -7.03
C PRO A 209 11.51 -20.40 -7.54
N VAL A 210 10.44 -21.18 -7.42
CA VAL A 210 9.09 -20.72 -7.72
C VAL A 210 8.59 -19.88 -6.54
N VAL A 211 8.24 -18.62 -6.82
CA VAL A 211 7.68 -17.67 -5.86
C VAL A 211 6.18 -17.92 -5.70
N THR A 212 5.50 -18.10 -6.83
CA THR A 212 4.06 -18.40 -6.88
C THR A 212 3.69 -19.04 -8.21
N THR A 213 2.44 -19.50 -8.32
CA THR A 213 1.89 -20.07 -9.55
C THR A 213 0.56 -19.38 -9.87
N LEU A 214 0.39 -18.92 -11.12
CA LEU A 214 -0.86 -18.38 -11.60
C LEU A 214 -1.78 -19.54 -12.01
N ALA A 215 -2.93 -19.66 -11.35
CA ALA A 215 -3.85 -20.79 -11.57
C ALA A 215 -4.50 -20.79 -12.96
N GLY A 216 -4.62 -19.61 -13.57
CA GLY A 216 -5.22 -19.39 -14.90
C GLY A 216 -4.90 -18.01 -15.44
N PRO A 217 -5.54 -17.57 -16.53
CA PRO A 217 -5.39 -16.24 -17.07
C PRO A 217 -5.56 -15.17 -16.01
N THR A 218 -4.58 -14.29 -15.86
CA THR A 218 -4.49 -13.31 -14.75
C THR A 218 -4.06 -11.97 -15.32
N SER A 219 -4.71 -10.89 -14.86
CA SER A 219 -4.19 -9.54 -15.11
C SER A 219 -2.95 -9.32 -14.25
N VAL A 220 -1.83 -8.97 -14.89
CA VAL A 220 -0.54 -8.74 -14.25
C VAL A 220 0.01 -7.36 -14.60
N ARG A 221 0.85 -6.82 -13.73
CA ARG A 221 1.58 -5.58 -13.99
C ARG A 221 3.05 -5.88 -14.16
N VAL A 222 3.56 -5.63 -15.34
CA VAL A 222 4.97 -5.87 -15.73
C VAL A 222 5.78 -4.61 -15.45
N LEU A 223 6.79 -4.74 -14.59
CA LEU A 223 7.68 -3.64 -14.17
C LEU A 223 8.80 -3.39 -15.18
N CYS A 224 9.48 -4.46 -15.56
CA CYS A 224 10.59 -4.45 -16.51
C CYS A 224 10.74 -5.85 -17.12
N GLN A 225 11.57 -5.98 -18.12
CA GLN A 225 11.86 -7.26 -18.78
C GLN A 225 13.34 -7.44 -19.03
N LYS A 226 13.79 -8.67 -19.01
CA LYS A 226 15.19 -9.05 -19.34
C LYS A 226 15.25 -10.37 -20.06
N GLN A 227 16.39 -10.64 -20.69
CA GLN A 227 16.68 -11.97 -21.21
C GLN A 227 17.10 -12.91 -20.08
N GLY A 228 16.72 -14.16 -20.21
CA GLY A 228 17.04 -15.25 -19.31
C GLY A 228 17.09 -16.57 -20.04
N ASP A 229 16.77 -17.66 -19.35
CA ASP A 229 16.73 -18.97 -19.99
C ASP A 229 15.66 -19.03 -21.09
N THR A 230 16.00 -19.71 -22.20
CA THR A 230 15.04 -19.97 -23.25
C THR A 230 13.98 -20.95 -22.76
N VAL A 231 12.70 -20.55 -22.89
CA VAL A 231 11.55 -21.39 -22.61
C VAL A 231 10.95 -21.87 -23.90
N ASN A 232 10.79 -23.18 -24.02
CA ASN A 232 10.08 -23.84 -25.12
C ASN A 232 8.85 -24.53 -24.50
N ALA A 233 7.68 -23.98 -24.69
CA ALA A 233 6.43 -24.55 -24.17
C ALA A 233 5.24 -24.09 -25.02
N GLU A 234 4.19 -24.87 -25.05
CA GLU A 234 2.91 -24.56 -25.72
C GLU A 234 3.08 -24.18 -27.20
N GLY A 235 4.12 -24.70 -27.87
CA GLY A 235 4.43 -24.36 -29.26
C GLY A 235 5.14 -23.03 -29.48
N TYR A 236 5.52 -22.34 -28.42
CA TYR A 236 6.23 -21.06 -28.45
C TYR A 236 7.65 -21.20 -27.90
N THR A 237 8.56 -20.33 -28.38
CA THR A 237 9.95 -20.24 -27.92
C THR A 237 10.27 -18.78 -27.63
N ASN A 238 10.75 -18.48 -26.43
CA ASN A 238 11.12 -17.12 -26.02
C ASN A 238 12.14 -17.17 -24.90
N ASN A 239 13.08 -16.22 -24.88
CA ASN A 239 14.04 -16.04 -23.79
C ASN A 239 13.85 -14.73 -23.01
N TRP A 240 12.78 -13.98 -23.31
CA TRP A 240 12.41 -12.80 -22.51
C TRP A 240 11.56 -13.20 -21.32
N TRP A 241 11.83 -12.52 -20.20
CA TRP A 241 11.15 -12.70 -18.92
C TRP A 241 10.71 -11.35 -18.39
N SER A 242 9.50 -11.29 -17.88
CA SER A 242 8.91 -10.10 -17.30
C SER A 242 8.88 -10.16 -15.78
N LYS A 243 9.40 -9.12 -15.11
CA LYS A 243 9.26 -8.92 -13.66
C LYS A 243 7.85 -8.46 -13.38
N LEU A 244 7.11 -9.22 -12.58
CA LEU A 244 5.76 -8.89 -12.15
C LEU A 244 5.80 -8.10 -10.83
N ARG A 245 5.01 -7.02 -10.76
CA ARG A 245 4.91 -6.17 -9.58
C ARG A 245 4.33 -6.93 -8.39
N ASP A 246 3.12 -7.44 -8.57
CA ASP A 246 2.31 -7.96 -7.47
C ASP A 246 2.78 -9.33 -6.98
N GLN A 247 3.34 -10.13 -7.88
CA GLN A 247 3.91 -11.44 -7.56
C GLN A 247 5.38 -11.38 -7.16
N ASN A 248 6.03 -10.22 -7.29
CA ASN A 248 7.45 -9.99 -7.00
C ASN A 248 8.40 -11.05 -7.60
N GLY A 249 8.09 -11.55 -8.79
CA GLY A 249 8.86 -12.58 -9.47
C GLY A 249 8.88 -12.39 -10.98
N PHE A 250 9.53 -13.30 -11.69
CA PHE A 250 9.64 -13.29 -13.14
C PHE A 250 8.78 -14.37 -13.77
N ILE A 251 8.09 -14.00 -14.85
CA ILE A 251 7.33 -14.91 -15.72
C ILE A 251 7.96 -14.90 -17.11
N SER A 252 8.02 -16.03 -17.79
CA SER A 252 8.40 -16.05 -19.20
C SER A 252 7.36 -15.33 -20.06
N ASN A 253 7.82 -14.49 -21.00
CA ASN A 253 6.93 -13.73 -21.88
C ASN A 253 6.07 -14.61 -22.80
N ILE A 254 6.39 -15.91 -22.95
CA ILE A 254 5.50 -16.82 -23.69
C ILE A 254 4.11 -16.92 -23.06
N TYR A 255 3.97 -16.63 -21.74
CA TYR A 255 2.71 -16.68 -21.02
C TYR A 255 2.02 -15.31 -20.89
N ILE A 256 2.60 -14.26 -21.47
CA ILE A 256 1.95 -12.95 -21.60
C ILE A 256 1.16 -12.93 -22.91
N ASP A 257 -0.07 -12.47 -22.86
CA ASP A 257 -0.95 -12.33 -24.03
C ASP A 257 -0.51 -11.14 -24.89
N ASN A 258 0.61 -11.33 -25.57
CA ASN A 258 1.20 -10.37 -26.52
C ASN A 258 2.04 -11.13 -27.55
N PRO A 259 1.89 -10.85 -28.85
CA PRO A 259 2.61 -11.57 -29.91
C PRO A 259 4.10 -11.25 -29.98
N ALA A 260 4.54 -10.12 -29.37
CA ALA A 260 5.94 -9.73 -29.39
C ALA A 260 6.76 -10.51 -28.36
N ALA A 261 7.93 -11.02 -28.77
CA ALA A 261 8.84 -11.71 -27.87
C ALA A 261 9.32 -10.79 -26.72
N GLN A 262 9.70 -9.56 -27.06
CA GLN A 262 9.96 -8.46 -26.13
C GLN A 262 8.73 -7.56 -26.05
N LEU A 263 8.21 -7.35 -24.86
CA LEU A 263 6.97 -6.58 -24.67
C LEU A 263 7.16 -5.10 -25.04
N PRO A 264 6.28 -4.53 -25.86
CA PRO A 264 6.37 -3.11 -26.23
C PRO A 264 6.08 -2.22 -25.02
N GLY A 265 6.82 -1.10 -24.92
CA GLY A 265 6.63 -0.11 -23.85
C GLY A 265 7.04 -0.56 -22.44
N VAL A 266 7.66 -1.74 -22.31
CA VAL A 266 8.21 -2.24 -21.05
C VAL A 266 9.71 -1.98 -21.00
N PRO A 267 10.25 -1.29 -19.98
CA PRO A 267 11.67 -1.01 -19.88
C PRO A 267 12.49 -2.30 -19.63
N LEU A 268 13.78 -2.24 -19.87
CA LEU A 268 14.71 -3.30 -19.48
C LEU A 268 14.96 -3.24 -17.95
N CYS A 269 15.10 -4.41 -17.36
CA CYS A 269 15.45 -4.52 -15.93
C CYS A 269 16.90 -4.10 -15.64
#